data_07b9f18e9edc4ae4c6c91624d4ba394f
#
_entry.id   07b9f18e9edc4ae4c6c91624d4ba394f
#
_cell.length_a   1.000
_cell.length_b   1.000
_cell.length_c   1.000
_cell.angle_alpha   90.00
_cell.angle_beta   90.00
_cell.angle_gamma   90.00
#
_symmetry.space_group_name_H-M   'P 1'
#
loop_
_entity.id
_entity.type
_entity.pdbx_description
1 polymer ?
#
loop_
_entity_poly.entity_id
_entity_poly.type
_entity_poly.pdbx_seq_one_letter_code
_entity_poly.pdbx_strand_id
1 'polypeptide(L)'
;MSVRKQLRTAACGLALAGVVVVTAQGPAAATPGAVGAAGAAEVSPVAAAEDAAARALARSLADTAWRAEAGRAVAGGDGTGLRALADGSRSRAAAALSAEVAAADRSVLAAKGLDAGTGGLLTVTLTGAADSRRAPLVAVAPSDDEAAAVIAYDTAGRRHALSATEAPGVPVYVVGLDGEKAVEAGMEVLERELAAAGVPTAATAGASATPSAASATGYWTSRITSVRLSDDKETWIKGDAEVFSIVSGFGLDGKVRVDTVTHPYLNDAGTTYHPNQILVDWSRYKYDLADTVMMEDDGDTNYSALAKAIATALLTIADLGAYVPLVDPVVDAIPSSFWTDDADFVDAWYTLARETTGTRDGAGGNGRLTFDRYWVSAL
;
A
#
# COMPACT_ATOMS: atom_id res chain seq x y z
N MET A 1 -13.22 -6.20 -14.00
CA MET A 1 -12.39 -6.31 -15.25
C MET A 1 -11.09 -5.62 -14.96
N SER A 2 -9.99 -6.36 -14.81
CA SER A 2 -8.71 -5.88 -14.28
C SER A 2 -8.17 -4.66 -15.04
N VAL A 3 -7.63 -3.67 -14.33
CA VAL A 3 -6.97 -2.45 -14.85
C VAL A 3 -5.91 -2.81 -15.93
N ARG A 4 -5.20 -3.93 -15.75
CA ARG A 4 -4.29 -4.48 -16.77
C ARG A 4 -4.93 -4.69 -18.15
N LYS A 5 -6.23 -5.00 -18.22
CA LYS A 5 -6.94 -5.16 -19.51
C LYS A 5 -7.28 -3.84 -20.16
N GLN A 6 -7.51 -2.79 -19.38
CA GLN A 6 -7.86 -1.48 -19.94
C GLN A 6 -6.64 -0.72 -20.46
N LEU A 7 -5.49 -0.80 -19.77
CA LEU A 7 -4.24 -0.17 -20.21
C LEU A 7 -3.61 -0.84 -21.45
N ARG A 8 -3.83 -2.16 -21.66
CA ARG A 8 -3.29 -2.89 -22.82
C ARG A 8 -4.05 -2.69 -24.13
N THR A 9 -5.27 -2.16 -24.10
CA THR A 9 -6.10 -1.99 -25.31
C THR A 9 -5.75 -0.73 -26.12
N ALA A 10 -4.95 0.17 -25.58
CA ALA A 10 -4.58 1.44 -26.23
C ALA A 10 -3.27 1.37 -27.08
N ALA A 11 -2.51 0.28 -27.01
CA ALA A 11 -1.15 0.22 -27.58
C ALA A 11 -0.96 -0.71 -28.79
N CYS A 12 -2.00 -1.27 -29.44
CA CYS A 12 -1.82 -2.17 -30.58
C CYS A 12 -2.60 -1.73 -31.84
N GLY A 13 -1.91 -0.98 -32.67
CA GLY A 13 -2.29 -0.64 -34.05
C GLY A 13 -1.10 -0.66 -35.01
N LEU A 14 -0.53 -1.84 -35.30
CA LEU A 14 0.29 -2.05 -36.51
C LEU A 14 0.13 -3.50 -36.97
N ALA A 15 -0.57 -3.67 -38.09
CA ALA A 15 -0.83 -4.93 -38.77
C ALA A 15 0.38 -5.40 -39.57
N LEU A 16 0.82 -6.65 -39.38
CA LEU A 16 1.66 -7.37 -40.32
C LEU A 16 0.94 -8.67 -40.73
N ALA A 17 0.64 -8.78 -42.02
CA ALA A 17 0.00 -9.93 -42.63
C ALA A 17 0.99 -11.11 -42.72
N GLY A 18 0.68 -12.23 -42.11
CA GLY A 18 1.40 -13.50 -42.23
C GLY A 18 0.45 -14.63 -42.62
N VAL A 19 0.81 -15.37 -43.66
CA VAL A 19 0.08 -16.46 -44.30
C VAL A 19 -0.16 -17.63 -43.35
N VAL A 20 -1.42 -18.07 -43.20
CA VAL A 20 -1.81 -19.27 -42.42
C VAL A 20 -1.93 -20.47 -43.33
N VAL A 21 -1.15 -21.50 -43.06
CA VAL A 21 -1.33 -22.85 -43.62
C VAL A 21 -2.28 -23.61 -42.67
N VAL A 22 -3.43 -23.99 -43.16
CA VAL A 22 -4.43 -24.80 -42.45
C VAL A 22 -4.14 -26.27 -42.71
N THR A 23 -3.78 -27.02 -41.65
CA THR A 23 -3.85 -28.49 -41.69
C THR A 23 -5.04 -28.95 -40.85
N ALA A 24 -5.97 -29.63 -41.48
CA ALA A 24 -7.16 -30.21 -40.85
C ALA A 24 -6.77 -31.45 -39.99
N GLN A 25 -7.10 -31.44 -38.74
CA GLN A 25 -7.14 -32.65 -37.89
C GLN A 25 -8.55 -32.87 -37.36
N GLY A 26 -9.00 -34.11 -37.46
CA GLY A 26 -10.35 -34.56 -37.10
C GLY A 26 -10.62 -34.58 -35.59
N PRO A 27 -11.89 -34.84 -35.17
CA PRO A 27 -12.34 -34.69 -33.80
C PRO A 27 -11.81 -35.81 -32.87
N ALA A 28 -11.01 -35.39 -31.88
CA ALA A 28 -10.71 -36.30 -30.74
C ALA A 28 -11.78 -36.14 -29.67
N ALA A 29 -12.29 -37.30 -29.21
CA ALA A 29 -13.29 -37.39 -28.15
C ALA A 29 -12.80 -36.74 -26.85
N ALA A 30 -13.59 -35.82 -26.31
CA ALA A 30 -13.37 -35.23 -25.01
C ALA A 30 -13.64 -36.24 -23.88
N THR A 31 -12.60 -36.59 -23.17
CA THR A 31 -12.73 -37.21 -21.82
C THR A 31 -13.19 -36.13 -20.82
N PRO A 32 -14.12 -36.43 -19.88
CA PRO A 32 -14.47 -35.45 -18.85
C PRO A 32 -13.26 -35.23 -17.94
N GLY A 33 -12.64 -34.05 -18.09
CA GLY A 33 -11.57 -33.61 -17.19
C GLY A 33 -12.07 -33.46 -15.77
N ALA A 34 -11.33 -34.02 -14.82
CA ALA A 34 -11.52 -33.83 -13.40
C ALA A 34 -11.63 -32.30 -13.13
N VAL A 35 -12.68 -31.93 -12.40
CA VAL A 35 -12.81 -30.59 -11.81
C VAL A 35 -11.60 -30.44 -10.89
N GLY A 36 -10.62 -29.64 -11.33
CA GLY A 36 -9.48 -29.29 -10.50
C GLY A 36 -10.01 -28.66 -9.21
N ALA A 37 -9.60 -29.21 -8.07
CA ALA A 37 -9.79 -28.55 -6.79
C ALA A 37 -9.28 -27.12 -6.94
N ALA A 38 -10.14 -26.13 -6.66
CA ALA A 38 -9.72 -24.75 -6.51
C ALA A 38 -8.57 -24.76 -5.49
N GLY A 39 -7.37 -24.40 -5.93
CA GLY A 39 -6.23 -24.26 -5.04
C GLY A 39 -6.64 -23.30 -3.93
N ALA A 40 -6.47 -23.71 -2.67
CA ALA A 40 -6.58 -22.78 -1.56
C ALA A 40 -5.63 -21.64 -1.85
N ALA A 41 -6.14 -20.40 -1.86
CA ALA A 41 -5.31 -19.21 -1.97
C ALA A 41 -4.22 -19.31 -0.92
N GLU A 42 -2.98 -19.10 -1.32
CA GLU A 42 -1.83 -19.16 -0.41
C GLU A 42 -1.95 -17.97 0.55
N VAL A 43 -2.12 -18.26 1.85
CA VAL A 43 -2.25 -17.22 2.88
C VAL A 43 -0.94 -16.44 2.92
N SER A 44 -1.02 -15.12 2.79
CA SER A 44 0.16 -14.27 2.83
C SER A 44 0.93 -14.40 4.15
N PRO A 45 2.26 -14.18 4.16
CA PRO A 45 3.03 -14.20 5.39
C PRO A 45 2.59 -13.15 6.41
N VAL A 46 2.08 -12.00 5.94
CA VAL A 46 1.55 -10.93 6.79
C VAL A 46 0.24 -11.39 7.44
N ALA A 47 -0.73 -11.84 6.64
CA ALA A 47 -2.00 -12.35 7.15
C ALA A 47 -1.81 -13.54 8.11
N ALA A 48 -0.80 -14.40 7.88
CA ALA A 48 -0.46 -15.48 8.79
C ALA A 48 0.09 -14.97 10.14
N ALA A 49 0.86 -13.88 10.12
CA ALA A 49 1.40 -13.26 11.34
C ALA A 49 0.30 -12.55 12.14
N GLU A 50 -0.61 -11.85 11.49
CA GLU A 50 -1.78 -11.22 12.11
C GLU A 50 -2.70 -12.27 12.74
N ASP A 51 -2.99 -13.36 12.03
CA ASP A 51 -3.80 -14.48 12.55
C ASP A 51 -3.14 -15.11 13.78
N ALA A 52 -1.82 -15.28 13.78
CA ALA A 52 -1.09 -15.79 14.94
C ALA A 52 -1.18 -14.83 16.14
N ALA A 53 -1.05 -13.53 15.90
CA ALA A 53 -1.17 -12.49 16.92
C ALA A 53 -2.61 -12.41 17.48
N ALA A 54 -3.63 -12.48 16.62
CA ALA A 54 -5.03 -12.50 17.03
C ALA A 54 -5.36 -13.70 17.92
N ARG A 55 -4.89 -14.89 17.55
CA ARG A 55 -5.04 -16.10 18.40
C ARG A 55 -4.33 -15.96 19.75
N ALA A 56 -3.13 -15.37 19.74
CA ALA A 56 -2.38 -15.14 20.98
C ALA A 56 -3.11 -14.17 21.89
N LEU A 57 -3.60 -13.03 21.34
CA LEU A 57 -4.41 -12.07 22.06
C LEU A 57 -5.68 -12.72 22.62
N ALA A 58 -6.44 -13.47 21.80
CA ALA A 58 -7.65 -14.15 22.23
C ALA A 58 -7.41 -15.06 23.43
N ARG A 59 -6.38 -15.89 23.40
CA ARG A 59 -6.01 -16.76 24.51
C ARG A 59 -5.60 -15.98 25.75
N SER A 60 -4.87 -14.88 25.59
CA SER A 60 -4.43 -14.03 26.70
C SER A 60 -5.62 -13.42 27.47
N LEU A 61 -6.68 -13.03 26.73
CA LEU A 61 -7.91 -12.44 27.29
C LEU A 61 -8.76 -13.43 28.12
N ALA A 62 -8.37 -14.71 28.24
CA ALA A 62 -8.93 -15.62 29.22
C ALA A 62 -8.65 -15.18 30.66
N ASP A 63 -7.51 -14.50 30.90
CA ASP A 63 -7.23 -13.82 32.19
C ASP A 63 -8.12 -12.58 32.33
N THR A 64 -9.03 -12.64 33.31
CA THR A 64 -10.05 -11.58 33.50
C THR A 64 -9.49 -10.24 33.96
N ALA A 65 -8.40 -10.26 34.72
CA ALA A 65 -7.75 -9.05 35.17
C ALA A 65 -7.02 -8.34 34.03
N TRP A 66 -6.28 -9.12 33.22
CA TRP A 66 -5.64 -8.64 32.02
C TRP A 66 -6.66 -8.14 30.99
N ARG A 67 -7.76 -8.88 30.76
CA ARG A 67 -8.83 -8.47 29.86
C ARG A 67 -9.41 -7.09 30.23
N ALA A 68 -9.65 -6.85 31.53
CA ALA A 68 -10.15 -5.56 32.01
C ALA A 68 -9.13 -4.43 31.84
N GLU A 69 -7.84 -4.72 31.95
CA GLU A 69 -6.74 -3.79 31.72
C GLU A 69 -6.64 -3.44 30.21
N ALA A 70 -6.57 -4.46 29.35
CA ALA A 70 -6.53 -4.31 27.91
C ALA A 70 -7.73 -3.53 27.36
N GLY A 71 -8.95 -3.86 27.82
CA GLY A 71 -10.17 -3.16 27.39
C GLY A 71 -10.17 -1.67 27.74
N ARG A 72 -9.58 -1.29 28.88
CA ARG A 72 -9.44 0.12 29.24
C ARG A 72 -8.38 0.85 28.41
N ALA A 73 -7.31 0.16 28.05
CA ALA A 73 -6.22 0.75 27.29
C ALA A 73 -6.60 1.02 25.82
N VAL A 74 -7.43 0.16 25.21
CA VAL A 74 -7.87 0.30 23.80
C VAL A 74 -9.21 1.02 23.63
N ALA A 75 -9.83 1.50 24.70
CA ALA A 75 -11.13 2.18 24.64
C ALA A 75 -11.08 3.56 23.96
N GLY A 76 -9.90 4.06 23.59
CA GLY A 76 -9.70 5.37 22.96
C GLY A 76 -10.00 5.42 21.46
N GLY A 77 -10.18 4.29 20.76
CA GLY A 77 -10.56 4.22 19.35
C GLY A 77 -9.40 4.25 18.36
N ASP A 78 -8.31 4.93 18.66
CA ASP A 78 -7.13 4.96 17.78
C ASP A 78 -6.30 3.70 18.02
N GLY A 79 -5.84 3.05 16.98
CA GLY A 79 -5.09 1.80 17.04
C GLY A 79 -3.97 1.83 18.10
N THR A 80 -3.97 0.84 19.00
CA THR A 80 -2.93 0.73 20.04
C THR A 80 -1.91 -0.33 19.63
N GLY A 81 -0.62 0.00 19.65
CA GLY A 81 0.44 -0.96 19.37
C GLY A 81 0.31 -2.20 20.26
N LEU A 82 0.07 -3.37 19.68
CA LEU A 82 -0.27 -4.59 20.40
C LEU A 82 0.85 -5.04 21.36
N ARG A 83 2.10 -4.90 20.95
CA ARG A 83 3.24 -5.19 21.79
C ARG A 83 3.36 -4.21 22.97
N ALA A 84 3.20 -2.90 22.70
CA ALA A 84 3.26 -1.89 23.74
C ALA A 84 2.16 -2.08 24.78
N LEU A 85 0.95 -2.45 24.34
CA LEU A 85 -0.17 -2.82 25.20
C LEU A 85 0.21 -3.98 26.15
N ALA A 86 0.83 -5.04 25.62
CA ALA A 86 1.23 -6.21 26.39
C ALA A 86 2.39 -5.90 27.35
N ASP A 87 3.40 -5.15 26.92
CA ASP A 87 4.58 -4.76 27.71
C ASP A 87 4.21 -3.80 28.86
N GLY A 88 3.14 -3.03 28.70
CA GLY A 88 2.62 -2.12 29.75
C GLY A 88 2.01 -2.82 30.94
N SER A 89 1.72 -4.13 30.86
CA SER A 89 1.08 -4.90 31.93
C SER A 89 2.05 -5.80 32.70
N ARG A 90 1.74 -6.00 34.00
CA ARG A 90 2.46 -6.98 34.85
C ARG A 90 1.85 -8.37 34.84
N SER A 91 0.79 -8.58 34.04
CA SER A 91 0.14 -9.88 33.92
C SER A 91 1.07 -10.90 33.23
N ARG A 92 1.06 -12.15 33.75
CA ARG A 92 1.78 -13.24 33.08
C ARG A 92 1.19 -13.54 31.67
N ALA A 93 -0.12 -13.37 31.52
CA ALA A 93 -0.78 -13.55 30.22
C ALA A 93 -0.32 -12.49 29.21
N ALA A 94 -0.18 -11.22 29.65
CA ALA A 94 0.37 -10.16 28.82
C ALA A 94 1.84 -10.40 28.43
N ALA A 95 2.67 -10.85 29.37
CA ALA A 95 4.08 -11.17 29.09
C ALA A 95 4.22 -12.30 28.05
N ALA A 96 3.36 -13.33 28.12
CA ALA A 96 3.33 -14.40 27.11
C ALA A 96 2.89 -13.84 25.74
N LEU A 97 1.85 -12.99 25.70
CA LEU A 97 1.39 -12.30 24.50
C LEU A 97 2.51 -11.47 23.87
N SER A 98 3.22 -10.66 24.66
CA SER A 98 4.32 -9.82 24.15
C SER A 98 5.37 -10.62 23.39
N ALA A 99 5.74 -11.82 23.89
CA ALA A 99 6.70 -12.68 23.22
C ALA A 99 6.18 -13.21 21.85
N GLU A 100 4.90 -13.61 21.79
CA GLU A 100 4.26 -14.09 20.55
C GLU A 100 4.11 -12.93 19.55
N VAL A 101 3.66 -11.76 19.99
CA VAL A 101 3.55 -10.54 19.17
C VAL A 101 4.91 -10.10 18.61
N ALA A 102 5.97 -10.13 19.44
CA ALA A 102 7.32 -9.80 18.97
C ALA A 102 7.82 -10.77 17.87
N ALA A 103 7.38 -12.03 17.89
CA ALA A 103 7.69 -12.96 16.80
C ALA A 103 6.88 -12.66 15.54
N ALA A 104 5.59 -12.37 15.69
CA ALA A 104 4.71 -11.98 14.58
C ALA A 104 5.18 -10.66 13.92
N ASP A 105 5.51 -9.62 14.70
CA ASP A 105 6.07 -8.36 14.18
C ASP A 105 7.32 -8.59 13.32
N ARG A 106 8.24 -9.46 13.76
CA ARG A 106 9.42 -9.79 12.93
C ARG A 106 9.04 -10.45 11.62
N SER A 107 8.01 -11.29 11.61
CA SER A 107 7.53 -11.92 10.38
C SER A 107 6.90 -10.89 9.43
N VAL A 108 6.11 -9.94 9.97
CA VAL A 108 5.54 -8.82 9.20
C VAL A 108 6.66 -7.98 8.59
N LEU A 109 7.63 -7.52 9.38
CA LEU A 109 8.75 -6.72 8.88
C LEU A 109 9.52 -7.42 7.75
N ALA A 110 9.79 -8.72 7.92
CA ALA A 110 10.48 -9.51 6.91
C ALA A 110 9.64 -9.66 5.62
N ALA A 111 8.33 -9.89 5.74
CA ALA A 111 7.41 -10.03 4.61
C ALA A 111 7.29 -8.72 3.82
N LYS A 112 7.19 -7.58 4.52
CA LYS A 112 7.14 -6.24 3.91
C LYS A 112 8.50 -5.73 3.43
N GLY A 113 9.59 -6.47 3.66
CA GLY A 113 10.96 -6.06 3.30
C GLY A 113 11.44 -4.83 4.09
N LEU A 114 10.93 -4.63 5.30
CA LEU A 114 11.26 -3.52 6.17
C LEU A 114 12.44 -3.83 7.09
N ASP A 115 13.09 -2.78 7.56
CA ASP A 115 14.21 -2.90 8.51
C ASP A 115 13.73 -3.32 9.90
N ALA A 116 14.52 -4.16 10.58
CA ALA A 116 14.21 -4.57 11.96
C ALA A 116 14.11 -3.40 12.95
N GLY A 117 14.70 -2.25 12.63
CA GLY A 117 14.64 -1.02 13.40
C GLY A 117 13.30 -0.29 13.35
N THR A 118 12.43 -0.61 12.40
CA THR A 118 11.08 -0.04 12.29
C THR A 118 10.24 -0.29 13.55
N GLY A 119 10.50 -1.38 14.28
CA GLY A 119 9.76 -1.76 15.47
C GLY A 119 8.46 -2.48 15.16
N GLY A 120 7.58 -2.68 16.16
CA GLY A 120 6.32 -3.40 15.97
C GLY A 120 5.34 -2.62 15.10
N LEU A 121 4.66 -3.33 14.20
CA LEU A 121 3.62 -2.83 13.33
C LEU A 121 2.23 -3.35 13.71
N LEU A 122 2.15 -4.43 14.50
CA LEU A 122 0.86 -4.99 14.91
C LEU A 122 0.15 -4.07 15.89
N THR A 123 -1.08 -3.72 15.56
CA THR A 123 -1.98 -2.89 16.36
C THR A 123 -3.21 -3.66 16.80
N VAL A 124 -3.96 -3.09 17.70
CA VAL A 124 -5.27 -3.58 18.13
C VAL A 124 -6.22 -2.42 18.33
N THR A 125 -7.41 -2.53 17.80
CA THR A 125 -8.55 -1.65 18.05
C THR A 125 -9.66 -2.41 18.75
N LEU A 126 -10.64 -1.69 19.34
CA LEU A 126 -11.82 -2.31 19.94
C LEU A 126 -13.06 -1.73 19.24
N THR A 127 -13.83 -2.59 18.60
CA THR A 127 -15.07 -2.22 17.94
C THR A 127 -16.28 -2.95 18.54
N GLY A 128 -17.49 -2.47 18.26
CA GLY A 128 -18.74 -3.04 18.75
C GLY A 128 -19.14 -2.55 20.14
N ALA A 129 -20.21 -3.13 20.70
CA ALA A 129 -20.74 -2.71 22.00
C ALA A 129 -19.77 -3.07 23.12
N ALA A 130 -19.30 -2.07 23.84
CA ALA A 130 -18.41 -2.22 25.00
C ALA A 130 -19.09 -2.88 26.23
N ASP A 131 -20.14 -3.71 26.04
CA ASP A 131 -20.79 -4.42 27.14
C ASP A 131 -19.85 -5.48 27.70
N SER A 132 -19.21 -5.17 28.80
CA SER A 132 -18.22 -5.98 29.51
C SER A 132 -18.76 -7.34 30.03
N ARG A 133 -20.05 -7.61 29.89
CA ARG A 133 -20.67 -8.85 30.36
C ARG A 133 -20.50 -10.03 29.38
N ARG A 134 -20.19 -9.74 28.11
CA ARG A 134 -19.94 -10.77 27.09
C ARG A 134 -18.44 -10.98 26.94
N ALA A 135 -18.02 -12.22 26.74
CA ALA A 135 -16.64 -12.51 26.40
C ALA A 135 -16.34 -11.91 25.02
N PRO A 136 -15.22 -11.16 24.89
CA PRO A 136 -14.86 -10.57 23.62
C PRO A 136 -14.43 -11.62 22.62
N LEU A 137 -14.52 -11.26 21.35
CA LEU A 137 -13.86 -11.96 20.25
C LEU A 137 -12.60 -11.16 19.84
N VAL A 138 -11.69 -11.83 19.17
CA VAL A 138 -10.52 -11.17 18.55
C VAL A 138 -10.55 -11.52 17.08
N ALA A 139 -10.74 -10.54 16.23
CA ALA A 139 -10.77 -10.67 14.78
C ALA A 139 -9.41 -10.28 14.18
N VAL A 140 -9.19 -10.73 12.94
CA VAL A 140 -8.11 -10.28 12.07
C VAL A 140 -8.74 -9.45 10.96
N ALA A 141 -8.13 -8.33 10.60
CA ALA A 141 -8.53 -7.59 9.42
C ALA A 141 -8.43 -8.50 8.19
N PRO A 142 -9.43 -8.55 7.30
CA PRO A 142 -9.35 -9.37 6.09
C PRO A 142 -8.31 -8.78 5.13
N SER A 143 -7.57 -9.62 4.43
CA SER A 143 -6.69 -9.20 3.35
C SER A 143 -7.45 -8.91 2.05
N ASP A 144 -8.68 -9.39 1.92
CA ASP A 144 -9.56 -9.27 0.74
C ASP A 144 -10.73 -8.35 1.08
N ASP A 145 -10.85 -7.23 0.39
CA ASP A 145 -11.91 -6.23 0.57
C ASP A 145 -13.29 -6.75 0.21
N GLU A 146 -13.37 -7.72 -0.68
CA GLU A 146 -14.61 -8.39 -1.05
C GLU A 146 -14.97 -9.55 -0.09
N ALA A 147 -14.18 -9.79 0.97
CA ALA A 147 -14.45 -10.86 1.93
C ALA A 147 -15.81 -10.70 2.58
N ALA A 148 -16.69 -11.68 2.38
CA ALA A 148 -18.02 -11.70 3.01
C ALA A 148 -17.98 -12.00 4.52
N ALA A 149 -16.87 -12.54 5.02
CA ALA A 149 -16.71 -12.98 6.40
C ALA A 149 -15.29 -12.74 6.92
N VAL A 150 -15.23 -12.33 8.19
CA VAL A 150 -14.00 -12.08 8.94
C VAL A 150 -13.78 -13.20 9.95
N ILE A 151 -12.55 -13.66 10.09
CA ILE A 151 -12.18 -14.67 11.06
C ILE A 151 -11.94 -14.03 12.43
N ALA A 152 -12.57 -14.61 13.45
CA ALA A 152 -12.39 -14.22 14.83
C ALA A 152 -12.15 -15.42 15.75
N TYR A 153 -11.55 -15.19 16.90
CA TYR A 153 -11.25 -16.17 17.92
C TYR A 153 -11.88 -15.81 19.27
N ASP A 154 -12.44 -16.79 19.97
CA ASP A 154 -12.83 -16.60 21.35
C ASP A 154 -11.66 -16.86 22.30
N THR A 155 -11.85 -16.59 23.59
CA THR A 155 -10.82 -16.76 24.63
C THR A 155 -10.39 -18.22 24.85
N ALA A 156 -11.11 -19.20 24.31
CA ALA A 156 -10.73 -20.60 24.27
C ALA A 156 -9.96 -20.97 22.99
N GLY A 157 -9.74 -19.98 22.07
CA GLY A 157 -9.06 -20.17 20.80
C GLY A 157 -9.93 -20.81 19.71
N ARG A 158 -11.24 -20.90 19.90
CA ARG A 158 -12.15 -21.44 18.89
C ARG A 158 -12.42 -20.39 17.84
N ARG A 159 -12.43 -20.82 16.57
CA ARG A 159 -12.66 -19.97 15.40
C ARG A 159 -14.14 -19.68 15.20
N HIS A 160 -14.46 -18.43 14.87
CA HIS A 160 -15.79 -17.92 14.53
C HIS A 160 -15.69 -17.17 13.21
N ALA A 161 -16.78 -17.17 12.43
CA ALA A 161 -16.93 -16.30 11.26
C ALA A 161 -17.88 -15.16 11.64
N LEU A 162 -17.44 -13.92 11.41
CA LEU A 162 -18.24 -12.70 11.58
C LEU A 162 -18.60 -12.14 10.20
N SER A 163 -19.69 -11.40 10.09
CA SER A 163 -20.01 -10.66 8.87
C SER A 163 -18.97 -9.56 8.65
N ALA A 164 -18.46 -9.43 7.44
CA ALA A 164 -17.59 -8.28 7.09
C ALA A 164 -18.37 -6.97 6.92
N THR A 165 -19.69 -7.03 6.71
CA THR A 165 -20.55 -5.86 6.46
C THR A 165 -21.39 -5.42 7.65
N GLU A 166 -21.53 -6.25 8.68
CA GLU A 166 -22.36 -5.96 9.87
C GLU A 166 -21.51 -6.00 11.13
N ALA A 167 -21.45 -4.85 11.83
CA ALA A 167 -20.74 -4.78 13.11
C ALA A 167 -21.37 -5.74 14.14
N PRO A 168 -20.57 -6.59 14.81
CA PRO A 168 -21.07 -7.58 15.75
C PRO A 168 -21.65 -6.95 17.01
N GLY A 169 -22.71 -7.56 17.57
CA GLY A 169 -23.33 -7.13 18.82
C GLY A 169 -22.54 -7.51 20.09
N VAL A 170 -21.27 -7.84 19.99
CA VAL A 170 -20.33 -8.18 21.06
C VAL A 170 -19.04 -7.36 20.93
N PRO A 171 -18.27 -7.13 22.01
CA PRO A 171 -16.96 -6.50 21.88
C PRO A 171 -16.04 -7.34 21.01
N VAL A 172 -15.41 -6.72 20.01
CA VAL A 172 -14.41 -7.35 19.15
C VAL A 172 -13.13 -6.52 19.17
N TYR A 173 -12.05 -7.17 19.56
CA TYR A 173 -10.71 -6.66 19.32
C TYR A 173 -10.34 -7.00 17.88
N VAL A 174 -9.91 -6.03 17.11
CA VAL A 174 -9.41 -6.22 15.75
C VAL A 174 -7.91 -6.06 15.76
N VAL A 175 -7.20 -7.09 15.34
CA VAL A 175 -5.75 -7.05 15.10
C VAL A 175 -5.54 -6.69 13.65
N GLY A 176 -4.71 -5.68 13.42
CA GLY A 176 -4.31 -5.18 12.10
C GLY A 176 -2.91 -4.59 12.17
N LEU A 177 -2.55 -3.85 11.15
CA LEU A 177 -1.26 -3.17 11.03
C LEU A 177 -1.37 -1.67 11.35
N ASP A 178 -0.26 -1.07 11.73
CA ASP A 178 -0.01 0.37 11.71
C ASP A 178 0.45 0.72 10.29
N GLY A 179 -0.51 0.94 9.41
CA GLY A 179 -0.26 1.12 7.98
C GLY A 179 0.50 2.41 7.70
N GLU A 180 0.17 3.52 8.37
CA GLU A 180 0.89 4.79 8.21
C GLU A 180 2.39 4.60 8.50
N LYS A 181 2.71 3.93 9.61
CA LYS A 181 4.09 3.62 9.98
C LYS A 181 4.75 2.64 9.00
N ALA A 182 3.99 1.67 8.47
CA ALA A 182 4.49 0.71 7.49
C ALA A 182 4.85 1.41 6.18
N VAL A 183 3.97 2.31 5.68
CA VAL A 183 4.21 3.11 4.47
C VAL A 183 5.39 4.07 4.67
N GLU A 184 5.48 4.77 5.81
CA GLU A 184 6.61 5.66 6.08
C GLU A 184 7.95 4.91 6.02
N ALA A 185 8.06 3.78 6.74
CA ALA A 185 9.26 2.93 6.71
C ALA A 185 9.48 2.31 5.32
N GLY A 186 8.41 1.96 4.62
CA GLY A 186 8.45 1.42 3.27
C GLY A 186 9.00 2.40 2.25
N MET A 187 8.61 3.68 2.33
CA MET A 187 9.15 4.72 1.46
C MET A 187 10.65 4.92 1.69
N GLU A 188 11.12 4.88 2.93
CA GLU A 188 12.56 4.91 3.24
C GLU A 188 13.32 3.73 2.61
N VAL A 189 12.76 2.52 2.70
CA VAL A 189 13.34 1.32 2.07
C VAL A 189 13.35 1.47 0.55
N LEU A 190 12.23 1.89 -0.04
CA LEU A 190 12.08 2.05 -1.48
C LEU A 190 13.10 3.05 -2.03
N GLU A 191 13.21 4.23 -1.43
CA GLU A 191 14.18 5.25 -1.85
C GLU A 191 15.64 4.79 -1.71
N ARG A 192 15.96 4.09 -0.61
CA ARG A 192 17.29 3.55 -0.37
C ARG A 192 17.69 2.49 -1.39
N GLU A 193 16.79 1.53 -1.67
CA GLU A 193 17.03 0.45 -2.63
C GLU A 193 17.12 1.00 -4.06
N LEU A 194 16.28 1.96 -4.45
CA LEU A 194 16.37 2.66 -5.73
C LEU A 194 17.71 3.38 -5.88
N ALA A 195 18.12 4.12 -4.85
CA ALA A 195 19.40 4.82 -4.84
C ALA A 195 20.59 3.85 -4.94
N ALA A 196 20.54 2.73 -4.21
CA ALA A 196 21.57 1.68 -4.28
C ALA A 196 21.65 1.04 -5.67
N ALA A 197 20.53 0.93 -6.37
CA ALA A 197 20.47 0.46 -7.76
C ALA A 197 20.94 1.51 -8.78
N GLY A 198 21.13 2.78 -8.38
CA GLY A 198 21.59 3.87 -9.26
C GLY A 198 20.46 4.71 -9.86
N VAL A 199 19.22 4.55 -9.37
CA VAL A 199 18.09 5.43 -9.68
C VAL A 199 18.08 6.60 -8.69
N PRO A 200 18.27 7.86 -9.12
CA PRO A 200 18.20 9.01 -8.24
C PRO A 200 16.82 9.18 -7.59
N THR A 201 16.83 9.55 -6.31
CA THR A 201 15.62 9.80 -5.49
C THR A 201 15.70 11.14 -4.78
N ALA A 202 14.66 11.53 -4.05
CA ALA A 202 14.69 12.73 -3.21
C ALA A 202 15.81 12.68 -2.16
N ALA A 203 16.04 11.53 -1.54
CA ALA A 203 17.06 11.34 -0.52
C ALA A 203 18.49 11.52 -1.05
N THR A 204 18.76 11.13 -2.32
CA THR A 204 20.09 11.28 -2.93
C THR A 204 20.38 12.71 -3.41
N ALA A 205 19.36 13.52 -3.66
CA ALA A 205 19.53 14.90 -4.13
C ALA A 205 20.18 15.81 -3.06
N GLY A 206 19.98 15.53 -1.78
CA GLY A 206 20.60 16.28 -0.67
C GLY A 206 22.11 16.05 -0.52
N ALA A 207 22.63 14.93 -1.01
CA ALA A 207 24.02 14.51 -0.81
C ALA A 207 25.00 15.00 -1.92
N SER A 208 24.49 15.39 -3.10
CA SER A 208 25.32 15.65 -4.29
C SER A 208 25.00 16.97 -5.01
N ALA A 209 24.01 17.74 -4.60
CA ALA A 209 23.67 18.99 -5.25
C ALA A 209 24.58 20.12 -4.79
N THR A 210 25.61 20.45 -5.60
CA THR A 210 26.10 21.85 -5.61
C THR A 210 24.90 22.71 -5.99
N PRO A 211 24.48 23.71 -5.16
CA PRO A 211 23.30 24.51 -5.50
C PRO A 211 23.56 25.17 -6.86
N SER A 212 22.73 24.86 -7.85
CA SER A 212 22.71 25.64 -9.09
C SER A 212 22.29 27.08 -8.73
N ALA A 213 22.77 28.07 -9.43
CA ALA A 213 22.40 29.47 -9.23
C ALA A 213 20.87 29.72 -9.28
N ALA A 214 20.10 28.80 -9.92
CA ALA A 214 18.64 28.79 -9.91
C ALA A 214 18.04 28.39 -8.53
N SER A 215 18.78 27.62 -7.72
CA SER A 215 18.35 27.22 -6.37
C SER A 215 18.54 28.30 -5.31
N ALA A 216 19.30 29.35 -5.62
CA ALA A 216 19.59 30.46 -4.68
C ALA A 216 18.36 31.38 -4.41
N THR A 217 17.31 31.29 -5.26
CA THR A 217 16.09 32.11 -5.13
C THR A 217 14.85 31.32 -4.82
N GLY A 218 14.87 30.01 -5.03
CA GLY A 218 13.74 29.11 -4.87
C GLY A 218 13.49 28.23 -6.10
N TYR A 219 12.37 27.51 -6.11
CA TYR A 219 12.02 26.60 -7.20
C TYR A 219 10.50 26.46 -7.37
N TRP A 220 10.10 26.09 -8.59
CA TRP A 220 8.72 25.79 -8.91
C TRP A 220 8.34 24.35 -8.53
N THR A 221 7.11 24.20 -8.08
CA THR A 221 6.51 22.90 -7.75
C THR A 221 5.12 22.77 -8.38
N SER A 222 4.63 21.54 -8.54
CA SER A 222 3.21 21.25 -8.68
C SER A 222 2.66 20.87 -7.31
N ARG A 223 1.63 21.59 -6.88
CA ARG A 223 0.96 21.40 -5.60
C ARG A 223 -0.45 20.85 -5.83
N ILE A 224 -0.81 19.80 -5.10
CA ILE A 224 -2.18 19.27 -5.03
C ILE A 224 -2.99 20.21 -4.13
N THR A 225 -3.96 20.92 -4.70
CA THR A 225 -4.89 21.80 -3.97
C THR A 225 -6.18 21.09 -3.58
N SER A 226 -6.59 20.08 -4.36
CA SER A 226 -7.62 19.14 -3.96
C SER A 226 -7.40 17.77 -4.57
N VAL A 227 -7.85 16.74 -3.86
CA VAL A 227 -7.84 15.35 -4.31
C VAL A 227 -9.12 14.66 -3.89
N ARG A 228 -9.63 13.79 -4.73
CA ARG A 228 -10.78 12.94 -4.46
C ARG A 228 -10.56 11.58 -5.12
N LEU A 229 -10.71 10.51 -4.35
CA LEU A 229 -10.81 9.14 -4.85
C LEU A 229 -12.29 8.74 -4.90
N SER A 230 -12.69 7.97 -5.89
CA SER A 230 -14.05 7.41 -5.99
C SER A 230 -14.20 6.17 -5.12
N ASP A 231 -13.08 5.46 -4.93
CA ASP A 231 -12.93 4.24 -4.16
C ASP A 231 -11.55 4.30 -3.46
N ASP A 232 -11.53 4.19 -2.14
CA ASP A 232 -10.33 4.18 -1.30
C ASP A 232 -9.76 2.78 -1.10
N LYS A 233 -10.50 1.77 -1.60
CA LYS A 233 -10.13 0.37 -1.54
C LYS A 233 -10.17 -0.26 -0.15
N GLU A 234 -10.84 0.39 0.83
CA GLU A 234 -10.84 -0.04 2.22
C GLU A 234 -12.23 -0.48 2.74
N THR A 235 -12.24 -1.43 3.68
CA THR A 235 -13.42 -1.90 4.39
C THR A 235 -13.44 -1.38 5.84
N TRP A 236 -14.64 -1.33 6.48
CA TRP A 236 -14.82 -0.81 7.85
C TRP A 236 -13.92 -1.45 8.93
N ILE A 237 -13.34 -2.61 8.67
CA ILE A 237 -12.55 -3.38 9.63
C ILE A 237 -11.03 -3.19 9.43
N LYS A 238 -10.60 -2.74 8.26
CA LYS A 238 -9.18 -2.52 7.94
C LYS A 238 -8.65 -1.21 8.54
N GLY A 239 -9.39 -0.15 8.50
CA GLY A 239 -8.97 1.16 8.98
C GLY A 239 -8.93 2.19 7.87
N ASP A 240 -7.99 3.12 7.95
CA ASP A 240 -7.77 4.16 6.96
C ASP A 240 -6.88 3.63 5.82
N ALA A 241 -7.08 4.11 4.60
CA ALA A 241 -6.27 3.73 3.44
C ALA A 241 -4.86 4.36 3.48
N GLU A 242 -3.85 3.57 3.18
CA GLU A 242 -2.45 4.00 3.19
C GLU A 242 -1.94 4.36 1.79
N VAL A 243 -2.39 5.50 1.28
CA VAL A 243 -2.12 5.93 -0.09
C VAL A 243 -0.78 6.65 -0.23
N PHE A 244 -0.02 6.29 -1.27
CA PHE A 244 1.21 6.96 -1.66
C PHE A 244 1.35 7.12 -3.18
N SER A 245 2.22 8.03 -3.62
CA SER A 245 2.53 8.24 -5.04
C SER A 245 3.99 7.97 -5.34
N ILE A 246 4.24 7.32 -6.48
CA ILE A 246 5.53 7.19 -7.13
C ILE A 246 5.56 8.21 -8.26
N VAL A 247 6.39 9.23 -8.13
CA VAL A 247 6.59 10.28 -9.15
C VAL A 247 7.86 9.94 -9.93
N SER A 248 7.75 9.80 -11.24
CA SER A 248 8.87 9.39 -12.09
C SER A 248 9.06 10.34 -13.27
N GLY A 249 10.31 10.47 -13.73
CA GLY A 249 10.69 11.31 -14.87
C GLY A 249 12.18 11.22 -15.14
N PHE A 250 12.72 12.15 -15.93
CA PHE A 250 14.16 12.24 -16.17
C PHE A 250 14.78 13.33 -15.29
N GLY A 251 15.81 12.96 -14.52
CA GLY A 251 16.61 13.87 -13.74
C GLY A 251 17.48 14.80 -14.61
N LEU A 252 18.07 15.84 -14.00
CA LEU A 252 18.93 16.78 -14.68
C LEU A 252 20.19 16.14 -15.30
N ASP A 253 20.58 14.98 -14.77
CA ASP A 253 21.69 14.16 -15.28
C ASP A 253 21.29 13.25 -16.47
N GLY A 254 20.03 13.31 -16.89
CA GLY A 254 19.47 12.49 -17.96
C GLY A 254 19.15 11.05 -17.56
N LYS A 255 19.33 10.66 -16.30
CA LYS A 255 18.88 9.36 -15.79
C LYS A 255 17.41 9.42 -15.39
N VAL A 256 16.75 8.27 -15.41
CA VAL A 256 15.43 8.16 -14.80
C VAL A 256 15.54 8.44 -13.31
N ARG A 257 14.61 9.23 -12.81
CA ARG A 257 14.48 9.63 -11.41
C ARG A 257 13.15 9.17 -10.85
N VAL A 258 13.12 8.79 -9.57
CA VAL A 258 11.91 8.47 -8.82
C VAL A 258 11.89 9.25 -7.52
N ASP A 259 10.79 9.93 -7.24
CA ASP A 259 10.49 10.55 -5.95
C ASP A 259 9.21 9.91 -5.38
N THR A 260 9.04 9.87 -4.06
CA THR A 260 7.86 9.32 -3.40
C THR A 260 7.11 10.40 -2.62
N VAL A 261 5.79 10.27 -2.53
CA VAL A 261 4.93 11.18 -1.75
C VAL A 261 3.85 10.36 -1.06
N THR A 262 3.75 10.42 0.27
CA THR A 262 2.67 9.80 1.04
C THR A 262 1.47 10.72 1.16
N HIS A 263 0.25 10.15 1.22
CA HIS A 263 -1.01 10.88 1.30
C HIS A 263 -1.85 10.46 2.51
N PRO A 264 -1.37 10.66 3.75
CA PRO A 264 -1.99 10.11 4.96
C PRO A 264 -3.38 10.67 5.29
N TYR A 265 -3.90 11.58 4.49
CA TYR A 265 -5.21 12.18 4.65
C TYR A 265 -6.28 11.55 3.73
N LEU A 266 -5.92 10.60 2.85
CA LEU A 266 -6.85 9.99 1.89
C LEU A 266 -7.56 8.77 2.48
N ASN A 267 -8.40 9.00 3.50
CA ASN A 267 -9.00 7.96 4.33
C ASN A 267 -10.43 7.58 3.95
N ASP A 268 -11.13 8.41 3.13
CA ASP A 268 -12.55 8.17 2.84
C ASP A 268 -12.85 8.30 1.35
N ALA A 269 -13.39 7.26 0.75
CA ALA A 269 -13.92 7.27 -0.61
C ALA A 269 -14.97 8.37 -0.80
N GLY A 270 -14.92 9.02 -1.96
CA GLY A 270 -15.85 10.07 -2.31
C GLY A 270 -15.67 11.41 -1.60
N THR A 271 -14.79 11.50 -0.61
CA THR A 271 -14.44 12.74 0.09
C THR A 271 -13.46 13.58 -0.74
N THR A 272 -13.61 14.90 -0.71
CA THR A 272 -12.66 15.83 -1.35
C THR A 272 -11.79 16.45 -0.28
N TYR A 273 -10.49 16.17 -0.34
CA TYR A 273 -9.48 16.72 0.55
C TYR A 273 -8.77 17.91 -0.07
N HIS A 274 -8.26 18.82 0.76
CA HIS A 274 -7.54 20.02 0.35
C HIS A 274 -6.17 20.12 1.03
N PRO A 275 -5.21 19.23 0.68
CA PRO A 275 -3.97 19.07 1.43
C PRO A 275 -2.98 20.21 1.24
N ASN A 276 -3.03 20.92 0.11
CA ASN A 276 -1.99 21.87 -0.31
C ASN A 276 -0.59 21.23 -0.32
N GLN A 277 -0.51 19.98 -0.75
CA GLN A 277 0.69 19.15 -0.72
C GLN A 277 1.49 19.26 -2.02
N ILE A 278 2.80 19.39 -1.91
CA ILE A 278 3.70 19.34 -3.08
C ILE A 278 3.75 17.90 -3.58
N LEU A 279 3.51 17.72 -4.89
CA LEU A 279 3.67 16.45 -5.58
C LEU A 279 4.98 16.39 -6.36
N VAL A 280 5.33 17.46 -7.10
CA VAL A 280 6.52 17.49 -7.95
C VAL A 280 7.38 18.70 -7.66
N ASP A 281 8.66 18.48 -7.41
CA ASP A 281 9.71 19.49 -7.34
C ASP A 281 10.40 19.61 -8.70
N TRP A 282 10.04 20.61 -9.50
CA TRP A 282 10.53 20.78 -10.87
C TRP A 282 12.01 21.12 -11.00
N SER A 283 12.66 21.53 -9.91
CA SER A 283 14.11 21.76 -9.93
C SER A 283 14.92 20.48 -10.18
N ARG A 284 14.28 19.33 -10.10
CA ARG A 284 14.90 18.01 -10.20
C ARG A 284 14.67 17.32 -11.55
N TYR A 285 13.74 17.84 -12.37
CA TYR A 285 13.29 17.20 -13.62
C TYR A 285 13.72 17.95 -14.86
N LYS A 286 14.47 17.28 -15.74
CA LYS A 286 15.12 17.84 -16.94
C LYS A 286 14.14 18.46 -17.96
N TYR A 287 12.99 17.80 -18.14
CA TYR A 287 12.03 18.18 -19.18
C TYR A 287 10.87 19.01 -18.64
N ASP A 288 10.87 19.38 -17.37
CA ASP A 288 9.68 19.93 -16.72
C ASP A 288 8.43 19.02 -16.90
N LEU A 289 8.65 17.71 -17.03
CA LEU A 289 7.65 16.67 -17.22
C LEU A 289 7.91 15.53 -16.23
N ALA A 290 6.85 15.00 -15.66
CA ALA A 290 6.86 13.85 -14.76
C ALA A 290 5.57 13.03 -14.90
N ASP A 291 5.64 11.77 -14.52
CA ASP A 291 4.49 10.87 -14.39
C ASP A 291 4.24 10.54 -12.92
N THR A 292 3.01 10.20 -12.59
CA THR A 292 2.65 9.81 -11.22
C THR A 292 1.82 8.53 -11.26
N VAL A 293 2.21 7.56 -10.47
CA VAL A 293 1.43 6.35 -10.15
C VAL A 293 1.06 6.43 -8.68
N MET A 294 -0.23 6.42 -8.38
CA MET A 294 -0.76 6.39 -7.02
C MET A 294 -1.12 4.96 -6.66
N MET A 295 -0.68 4.55 -5.49
CA MET A 295 -0.84 3.19 -4.96
C MET A 295 -1.35 3.26 -3.52
N GLU A 296 -1.91 2.16 -3.07
CA GLU A 296 -2.33 1.92 -1.70
C GLU A 296 -1.54 0.71 -1.12
N ASP A 297 -1.24 0.70 0.18
CA ASP A 297 -0.58 -0.42 0.86
C ASP A 297 -1.60 -1.33 1.55
N ASP A 298 -1.98 -2.40 0.90
CA ASP A 298 -2.86 -3.46 1.41
C ASP A 298 -2.31 -4.32 2.56
N GLY A 299 -1.24 -3.90 3.19
CA GLY A 299 -0.59 -4.69 4.22
C GLY A 299 0.42 -5.72 3.68
N ASP A 300 0.26 -6.24 2.47
CA ASP A 300 1.14 -7.27 1.89
C ASP A 300 2.29 -6.72 1.03
N THR A 301 2.36 -5.41 0.82
CA THR A 301 3.41 -4.74 0.04
C THR A 301 4.80 -5.08 0.53
N ASN A 302 5.64 -5.69 -0.33
CA ASN A 302 7.08 -5.86 -0.07
C ASN A 302 7.87 -4.73 -0.74
N TYR A 303 8.21 -3.71 0.03
CA TYR A 303 8.85 -2.49 -0.48
C TYR A 303 10.24 -2.71 -1.10
N SER A 304 11.03 -3.64 -0.56
CA SER A 304 12.33 -3.99 -1.16
C SER A 304 12.17 -4.67 -2.53
N ALA A 305 11.18 -5.56 -2.67
CA ALA A 305 10.88 -6.21 -3.95
C ALA A 305 10.32 -5.20 -4.97
N LEU A 306 9.43 -4.31 -4.52
CA LEU A 306 8.87 -3.21 -5.33
C LEU A 306 9.98 -2.31 -5.87
N ALA A 307 10.89 -1.85 -5.00
CA ALA A 307 12.02 -1.01 -5.40
C ALA A 307 12.91 -1.66 -6.46
N LYS A 308 13.26 -2.95 -6.27
CA LYS A 308 14.08 -3.71 -7.22
C LYS A 308 13.40 -3.90 -8.57
N ALA A 309 12.09 -4.15 -8.55
CA ALA A 309 11.30 -4.30 -9.76
C ALA A 309 11.25 -2.98 -10.55
N ILE A 310 10.95 -1.87 -9.88
CA ILE A 310 10.95 -0.51 -10.48
C ILE A 310 12.34 -0.15 -11.02
N ALA A 311 13.40 -0.36 -10.22
CA ALA A 311 14.76 -0.09 -10.65
C ALA A 311 15.14 -0.88 -11.92
N THR A 312 14.79 -2.17 -11.96
CA THR A 312 15.08 -3.04 -13.10
C THR A 312 14.40 -2.55 -14.38
N ALA A 313 13.15 -2.11 -14.29
CA ALA A 313 12.42 -1.59 -15.43
C ALA A 313 12.99 -0.24 -15.90
N LEU A 314 13.19 0.69 -14.95
CA LEU A 314 13.57 2.06 -15.28
C LEU A 314 15.03 2.20 -15.74
N LEU A 315 15.96 1.41 -15.23
CA LEU A 315 17.38 1.47 -15.65
C LEU A 315 17.63 1.03 -17.09
N THR A 316 16.64 0.40 -17.73
CA THR A 316 16.69 0.06 -19.15
C THR A 316 16.32 1.22 -20.07
N ILE A 317 15.76 2.29 -19.52
CA ILE A 317 15.24 3.44 -20.26
C ILE A 317 16.33 4.50 -20.37
N ALA A 318 16.75 4.79 -21.62
CA ALA A 318 17.74 5.80 -21.91
C ALA A 318 17.08 7.14 -22.28
N ASP A 319 17.69 8.23 -21.86
CA ASP A 319 17.34 9.57 -22.35
C ASP A 319 17.81 9.74 -23.80
N LEU A 320 16.88 9.74 -24.72
CA LEU A 320 17.11 9.90 -26.15
C LEU A 320 16.89 11.36 -26.64
N GLY A 321 16.86 12.32 -25.71
CA GLY A 321 16.66 13.73 -26.04
C GLY A 321 15.19 14.14 -26.15
N ALA A 322 14.25 13.23 -25.85
CA ALA A 322 12.83 13.49 -25.79
C ALA A 322 12.24 12.79 -24.55
N TYR A 323 11.21 13.38 -23.97
CA TYR A 323 10.49 12.78 -22.85
C TYR A 323 9.72 11.52 -23.31
N VAL A 324 9.83 10.44 -22.55
CA VAL A 324 9.05 9.21 -22.70
C VAL A 324 8.29 9.00 -21.39
N PRO A 325 6.97 8.77 -21.43
CA PRO A 325 6.19 8.47 -20.22
C PRO A 325 6.68 7.18 -19.54
N LEU A 326 6.73 7.24 -18.21
CA LEU A 326 7.26 6.16 -17.37
C LEU A 326 6.18 5.42 -16.57
N VAL A 327 4.88 5.78 -16.72
CA VAL A 327 3.77 5.10 -16.03
C VAL A 327 3.76 3.61 -16.39
N ASP A 328 3.69 3.26 -17.68
CA ASP A 328 3.60 1.87 -18.10
C ASP A 328 4.80 1.03 -17.63
N PRO A 329 6.07 1.51 -17.78
CA PRO A 329 7.23 0.82 -17.20
C PRO A 329 7.14 0.62 -15.69
N VAL A 330 6.64 1.59 -14.93
CA VAL A 330 6.46 1.47 -13.47
C VAL A 330 5.37 0.46 -13.15
N VAL A 331 4.19 0.60 -13.76
CA VAL A 331 3.04 -0.29 -13.53
C VAL A 331 3.35 -1.72 -13.94
N ASP A 332 4.01 -1.93 -15.10
CA ASP A 332 4.38 -3.27 -15.58
C ASP A 332 5.50 -3.92 -14.71
N ALA A 333 6.29 -3.10 -14.02
CA ALA A 333 7.32 -3.58 -13.10
C ALA A 333 6.75 -4.12 -11.79
N ILE A 334 5.57 -3.65 -11.37
CA ILE A 334 4.94 -4.07 -10.13
C ILE A 334 4.67 -5.59 -10.19
N PRO A 335 5.22 -6.38 -9.25
CA PRO A 335 5.05 -7.83 -9.24
C PRO A 335 3.58 -8.26 -9.26
N SER A 336 3.30 -9.40 -9.87
CA SER A 336 1.90 -9.89 -9.98
C SER A 336 1.26 -10.17 -8.62
N SER A 337 2.05 -10.44 -7.59
CA SER A 337 1.56 -10.59 -6.22
C SER A 337 0.90 -9.34 -5.65
N PHE A 338 1.29 -8.16 -6.13
CA PHE A 338 0.67 -6.88 -5.77
C PHE A 338 -0.69 -6.65 -6.46
N TRP A 339 -1.09 -7.52 -7.39
CA TRP A 339 -2.33 -7.40 -8.14
C TRP A 339 -3.35 -8.50 -7.79
N THR A 340 -3.03 -9.38 -6.83
CA THR A 340 -3.85 -10.56 -6.55
C THR A 340 -5.08 -10.26 -5.71
N ASP A 341 -5.06 -9.19 -4.94
CA ASP A 341 -6.14 -8.78 -4.03
C ASP A 341 -6.79 -7.42 -4.38
N ASP A 342 -6.65 -6.94 -5.58
CA ASP A 342 -7.36 -5.82 -6.25
C ASP A 342 -6.98 -4.38 -5.86
N ALA A 343 -6.17 -4.11 -4.84
CA ALA A 343 -6.13 -2.81 -4.21
C ALA A 343 -4.92 -1.91 -4.51
N ASP A 344 -3.73 -2.44 -4.69
CA ASP A 344 -2.48 -1.65 -4.70
C ASP A 344 -2.41 -0.51 -5.73
N PHE A 345 -3.11 -0.61 -6.86
CA PHE A 345 -3.16 0.45 -7.86
C PHE A 345 -4.40 1.33 -7.67
N VAL A 346 -4.20 2.58 -7.29
CA VAL A 346 -5.27 3.57 -7.13
C VAL A 346 -5.57 4.26 -8.45
N ASP A 347 -4.57 4.94 -9.04
CA ASP A 347 -4.70 5.63 -10.34
C ASP A 347 -3.33 6.10 -10.87
N ALA A 348 -3.29 6.65 -12.10
CA ALA A 348 -2.08 7.20 -12.69
C ALA A 348 -2.33 8.48 -13.50
N TRP A 349 -1.36 9.39 -13.50
CA TRP A 349 -1.35 10.63 -14.29
C TRP A 349 -0.12 10.68 -15.17
N TYR A 350 -0.34 10.65 -16.47
CA TYR A 350 0.71 10.68 -17.48
C TYR A 350 1.10 12.11 -17.82
N THR A 351 2.40 12.33 -17.95
CA THR A 351 2.99 13.54 -18.55
C THR A 351 2.45 14.83 -17.91
N LEU A 352 2.51 14.89 -16.58
CA LEU A 352 2.29 16.15 -15.86
C LEU A 352 3.39 17.11 -16.22
N ALA A 353 3.04 18.33 -16.64
CA ALA A 353 3.99 19.38 -16.94
C ALA A 353 4.07 20.39 -15.77
N ARG A 354 5.21 21.09 -15.65
CA ARG A 354 5.35 22.19 -14.68
C ARG A 354 4.25 23.24 -14.82
N GLU A 355 3.70 23.41 -16.02
CA GLU A 355 2.63 24.37 -16.31
C GLU A 355 1.23 23.77 -16.08
N THR A 356 1.13 22.50 -15.66
CA THR A 356 -0.16 21.85 -15.39
C THR A 356 -0.87 22.53 -14.22
N THR A 357 -2.08 23.03 -14.49
CA THR A 357 -2.98 23.61 -13.49
C THR A 357 -4.40 23.11 -13.70
N GLY A 358 -5.26 23.33 -12.69
CA GLY A 358 -6.65 22.88 -12.72
C GLY A 358 -6.79 21.37 -12.52
N THR A 359 -7.99 20.87 -12.76
CA THR A 359 -8.35 19.48 -12.46
C THR A 359 -7.90 18.52 -13.55
N ARG A 360 -7.40 17.36 -13.13
CA ARG A 360 -7.02 16.22 -13.98
C ARG A 360 -7.61 14.94 -13.39
N ASP A 361 -8.34 14.21 -14.22
CA ASP A 361 -8.76 12.85 -13.89
C ASP A 361 -7.60 11.89 -14.16
N GLY A 362 -7.47 10.87 -13.33
CA GLY A 362 -6.50 9.82 -13.52
C GLY A 362 -6.88 8.89 -14.68
N ALA A 363 -5.91 8.20 -15.23
CA ALA A 363 -6.10 7.31 -16.39
C ALA A 363 -6.94 6.07 -16.04
N GLY A 364 -6.94 5.63 -14.77
CA GLY A 364 -7.78 4.56 -14.25
C GLY A 364 -9.22 5.01 -13.96
N GLY A 365 -9.46 6.33 -13.84
CA GLY A 365 -10.78 6.91 -13.59
C GLY A 365 -11.23 6.88 -12.14
N ASN A 366 -10.37 6.46 -11.21
CA ASN A 366 -10.64 6.46 -9.77
C ASN A 366 -10.30 7.80 -9.10
N GLY A 367 -9.16 8.38 -9.47
CA GLY A 367 -8.61 9.58 -8.86
C GLY A 367 -8.88 10.86 -9.65
N ARG A 368 -9.10 11.96 -8.92
CA ARG A 368 -9.19 13.32 -9.47
C ARG A 368 -8.32 14.25 -8.65
N LEU A 369 -7.30 14.85 -9.28
CA LEU A 369 -6.39 15.81 -8.67
C LEU A 369 -6.61 17.21 -9.26
N THR A 370 -6.54 18.23 -8.42
CA THR A 370 -6.49 19.62 -8.86
C THR A 370 -5.13 20.20 -8.49
N PHE A 371 -4.46 20.77 -9.47
CA PHE A 371 -3.10 21.31 -9.36
C PHE A 371 -3.08 22.81 -9.44
N ASP A 372 -2.14 23.41 -8.70
CA ASP A 372 -1.61 24.74 -8.98
C ASP A 372 -0.08 24.72 -9.06
N ARG A 373 0.46 25.80 -9.62
CA ARG A 373 1.90 26.06 -9.59
C ARG A 373 2.22 26.79 -8.29
N TYR A 374 3.18 26.29 -7.56
CA TYR A 374 3.59 26.88 -6.30
C TYR A 374 5.11 27.14 -6.28
N TRP A 375 5.47 28.36 -5.93
CA TRP A 375 6.87 28.78 -5.80
C TRP A 375 7.32 28.56 -4.36
N VAL A 376 8.37 27.76 -4.17
CA VAL A 376 9.04 27.57 -2.88
C VAL A 376 10.25 28.49 -2.87
N SER A 377 10.24 29.51 -2.00
CA SER A 377 11.36 30.44 -1.84
C SER A 377 12.51 29.76 -1.14
N ALA A 378 13.75 30.07 -1.53
CA ALA A 378 14.92 29.71 -0.73
C ALA A 378 14.85 30.41 0.64
N LEU A 379 15.29 29.70 1.68
CA LEU A 379 15.38 30.24 3.05
C LEU A 379 16.59 31.15 3.18
#